data_49b23cf9ba5c9760f14a70dd5ef4f489
#
_entry.id   49b23cf9ba5c9760f14a70dd5ef4f489
#
_cell.length_a   1.000
_cell.length_b   1.000
_cell.length_c   1.000
_cell.angle_alpha   90.00
_cell.angle_beta   90.00
_cell.angle_gamma   90.00
#
_symmetry.space_group_name_H-M   'P 1'
#
loop_
_entity.id
_entity.type
_entity.pdbx_description
1 polymer ?
#
loop_
_entity_poly.entity_id
_entity_poly.type
_entity_poly.pdbx_seq_one_letter_code
_entity_poly.pdbx_strand_id
1 'polypeptide(L)'
;MTRNRWRSRIVACAVVVTTPFIMGTAPPMTFDERILAAHNRERLELGLEPLSWNPALVQSARQWADYLASTGRFEHAPENRGTPEGENLWAGSKGYFAPEAMVDAWIREKKFFRPGMFPDNSTTGRVEDVGHYTQMVWRATTEVGCAEAVSASEDILVCRYAEAGNYRGEKPF
;
A
#
# COMPACT_ATOMS: atom_id res chain seq x y z
N MET A 1 13.11 -82.00 40.35
CA MET A 1 13.05 -80.64 40.91
C MET A 1 13.23 -79.60 39.78
N THR A 2 12.17 -79.11 39.20
CA THR A 2 12.19 -78.18 38.09
C THR A 2 11.72 -76.82 38.57
N ARG A 3 12.63 -75.81 38.56
CA ARG A 3 12.33 -74.39 38.94
C ARG A 3 11.77 -73.67 37.76
N ASN A 4 10.48 -73.29 37.77
CA ASN A 4 9.85 -72.39 36.84
C ASN A 4 10.28 -70.95 37.16
N ARG A 5 10.96 -70.31 36.20
CA ARG A 5 11.28 -68.83 36.22
C ARG A 5 10.17 -68.07 35.47
N TRP A 6 9.30 -67.39 36.19
CA TRP A 6 8.37 -66.43 35.66
C TRP A 6 9.16 -65.16 35.22
N ARG A 7 9.12 -64.86 33.96
CA ARG A 7 9.63 -63.55 33.41
C ARG A 7 8.46 -62.59 33.40
N SER A 8 8.46 -61.61 34.30
CA SER A 8 7.54 -60.41 34.22
C SER A 8 7.91 -59.58 33.06
N ARG A 9 6.99 -59.41 32.12
CA ARG A 9 7.10 -58.41 31.03
C ARG A 9 6.54 -57.10 31.54
N ILE A 10 7.39 -56.10 31.72
CA ILE A 10 6.98 -54.73 32.01
C ILE A 10 6.54 -54.11 30.64
N VAL A 11 5.25 -53.84 30.54
CA VAL A 11 4.70 -53.08 29.41
C VAL A 11 4.87 -51.59 29.74
N ALA A 12 5.80 -50.91 29.07
CA ALA A 12 5.94 -49.46 29.19
C ALA A 12 4.86 -48.80 28.33
N CYS A 13 3.86 -48.21 28.99
CA CYS A 13 2.93 -47.29 28.31
C CYS A 13 3.62 -45.99 28.03
N ALA A 14 3.89 -45.70 26.76
CA ALA A 14 4.32 -44.38 26.31
C ALA A 14 3.13 -43.43 26.34
N VAL A 15 3.15 -42.45 27.24
CA VAL A 15 2.17 -41.34 27.26
C VAL A 15 2.60 -40.33 26.18
N VAL A 16 1.85 -40.29 25.09
CA VAL A 16 2.04 -39.25 24.07
C VAL A 16 1.36 -38.00 24.59
N VAL A 17 2.15 -37.03 25.05
CA VAL A 17 1.67 -35.71 25.43
C VAL A 17 1.55 -34.89 24.13
N THR A 18 0.34 -34.75 23.61
CA THR A 18 0.04 -33.83 22.50
C THR A 18 -0.11 -32.41 23.07
N THR A 19 0.90 -31.57 22.89
CA THR A 19 0.77 -30.12 23.16
C THR A 19 -0.13 -29.50 22.12
N PRO A 20 -1.21 -28.77 22.49
CA PRO A 20 -2.02 -28.04 21.52
C PRO A 20 -1.19 -26.91 20.94
N PHE A 21 -1.05 -26.91 19.61
CA PHE A 21 -0.46 -25.80 18.87
C PHE A 21 -1.49 -24.65 18.85
N ILE A 22 -1.30 -23.63 19.69
CA ILE A 22 -2.14 -22.44 19.69
C ILE A 22 -1.74 -21.63 18.44
N MET A 23 -2.52 -21.71 17.38
CA MET A 23 -2.42 -20.78 16.26
C MET A 23 -2.83 -19.41 16.76
N GLY A 24 -1.86 -18.57 17.12
CA GLY A 24 -2.08 -17.15 17.38
C GLY A 24 -2.52 -16.49 16.08
N THR A 25 -3.67 -15.82 16.09
CA THR A 25 -4.08 -14.96 14.98
C THR A 25 -3.11 -13.78 14.92
N ALA A 26 -2.54 -13.49 13.71
CA ALA A 26 -1.75 -12.30 13.51
C ALA A 26 -2.59 -11.04 13.85
N PRO A 27 -1.99 -10.00 14.41
CA PRO A 27 -2.70 -8.73 14.63
C PRO A 27 -3.23 -8.17 13.31
N PRO A 28 -4.35 -7.44 13.34
CA PRO A 28 -4.87 -6.79 12.14
C PRO A 28 -3.84 -5.78 11.58
N MET A 29 -3.75 -5.69 10.26
CA MET A 29 -2.87 -4.74 9.58
C MET A 29 -3.26 -3.30 9.93
N THR A 30 -2.25 -2.47 10.16
CA THR A 30 -2.40 -1.03 10.36
C THR A 30 -2.84 -0.32 9.08
N PHE A 31 -3.24 0.95 9.18
CA PHE A 31 -3.55 1.80 8.03
C PHE A 31 -2.39 1.83 7.03
N ASP A 32 -1.18 2.09 7.51
CA ASP A 32 0.03 2.20 6.69
C ASP A 32 0.34 0.89 5.94
N GLU A 33 0.25 -0.24 6.64
CA GLU A 33 0.47 -1.56 6.05
C GLU A 33 -0.57 -1.88 4.96
N ARG A 34 -1.82 -1.47 5.15
CA ARG A 34 -2.90 -1.68 4.18
C ARG A 34 -2.70 -0.84 2.92
N ILE A 35 -2.34 0.44 3.08
CA ILE A 35 -2.02 1.35 1.97
C ILE A 35 -0.82 0.81 1.19
N LEU A 36 0.28 0.46 1.87
CA LEU A 36 1.48 -0.07 1.23
C LEU A 36 1.20 -1.39 0.50
N ALA A 37 0.44 -2.28 1.11
CA ALA A 37 0.08 -3.57 0.52
C ALA A 37 -0.76 -3.38 -0.77
N ALA A 38 -1.68 -2.41 -0.80
CA ALA A 38 -2.48 -2.11 -1.98
C ALA A 38 -1.60 -1.62 -3.16
N HIS A 39 -0.64 -0.72 -2.90
CA HIS A 39 0.34 -0.29 -3.90
C HIS A 39 1.18 -1.47 -4.41
N ASN A 40 1.74 -2.25 -3.50
CA ASN A 40 2.67 -3.32 -3.84
C ASN A 40 1.99 -4.51 -4.53
N ARG A 41 0.72 -4.77 -4.26
CA ARG A 41 -0.08 -5.75 -5.01
C ARG A 41 -0.06 -5.42 -6.50
N GLU A 42 -0.39 -4.19 -6.89
CA GLU A 42 -0.42 -3.77 -8.30
C GLU A 42 0.97 -3.78 -8.94
N ARG A 43 1.99 -3.30 -8.21
CA ARG A 43 3.38 -3.29 -8.72
C ARG A 43 3.90 -4.70 -8.98
N LEU A 44 3.65 -5.63 -8.07
CA LEU A 44 4.06 -7.04 -8.23
C LEU A 44 3.35 -7.73 -9.40
N GLU A 45 2.06 -7.43 -9.64
CA GLU A 45 1.34 -7.93 -10.83
C GLU A 45 2.01 -7.49 -12.14
N LEU A 46 2.68 -6.33 -12.15
CA LEU A 46 3.40 -5.79 -13.30
C LEU A 46 4.89 -6.20 -13.35
N GLY A 47 5.36 -6.99 -12.37
CA GLY A 47 6.78 -7.36 -12.25
C GLY A 47 7.69 -6.19 -11.88
N LEU A 48 7.14 -5.19 -11.17
CA LEU A 48 7.89 -4.06 -10.61
C LEU A 48 8.34 -4.34 -9.19
N GLU A 49 9.48 -3.76 -8.80
CA GLU A 49 9.94 -3.82 -7.41
C GLU A 49 8.91 -3.17 -6.48
N PRO A 50 8.66 -3.76 -5.31
CA PRO A 50 7.76 -3.18 -4.33
C PRO A 50 8.32 -1.87 -3.76
N LEU A 51 7.42 -0.96 -3.40
CA LEU A 51 7.76 0.25 -2.66
C LEU A 51 8.06 -0.07 -1.20
N SER A 52 8.94 0.70 -0.58
CA SER A 52 9.14 0.74 0.87
C SER A 52 8.41 1.93 1.49
N TRP A 53 8.03 1.79 2.76
CA TRP A 53 7.37 2.87 3.50
C TRP A 53 8.40 3.86 4.06
N ASN A 54 8.22 5.15 3.76
CA ASN A 54 9.14 6.20 4.21
C ASN A 54 8.46 7.18 5.18
N PRO A 55 8.85 7.21 6.48
CA PRO A 55 8.26 8.11 7.47
C PRO A 55 8.45 9.60 7.18
N ALA A 56 9.49 10.00 6.44
CA ALA A 56 9.67 11.40 6.03
C ALA A 56 8.60 11.82 5.02
N LEU A 57 8.27 10.95 4.05
CA LEU A 57 7.18 11.17 3.12
C LEU A 57 5.81 11.19 3.82
N VAL A 58 5.62 10.39 4.88
CA VAL A 58 4.41 10.45 5.71
C VAL A 58 4.26 11.82 6.37
N GLN A 59 5.36 12.41 6.86
CA GLN A 59 5.33 13.74 7.46
C GLN A 59 4.92 14.81 6.43
N SER A 60 5.51 14.76 5.23
CA SER A 60 5.16 15.64 4.13
C SER A 60 3.69 15.47 3.71
N ALA A 61 3.24 14.23 3.54
CA ALA A 61 1.84 13.90 3.23
C ALA A 61 0.86 14.41 4.31
N ARG A 62 1.21 14.25 5.60
CA ARG A 62 0.39 14.70 6.73
C ARG A 62 0.17 16.20 6.71
N GLN A 63 1.24 16.97 6.52
CA GLN A 63 1.14 18.44 6.46
C GLN A 63 0.18 18.90 5.37
N TRP A 64 0.23 18.25 4.20
CA TRP A 64 -0.65 18.61 3.09
C TRP A 64 -2.08 18.13 3.29
N ALA A 65 -2.28 16.91 3.79
CA ALA A 65 -3.61 16.39 4.12
C ALA A 65 -4.34 17.27 5.14
N ASP A 66 -3.64 17.69 6.20
CA ASP A 66 -4.20 18.58 7.24
C ASP A 66 -4.55 19.96 6.67
N TYR A 67 -3.73 20.51 5.76
CA TYR A 67 -4.04 21.75 5.06
C TYR A 67 -5.31 21.62 4.21
N LEU A 68 -5.42 20.55 3.39
CA LEU A 68 -6.60 20.32 2.57
C LEU A 68 -7.86 20.16 3.42
N ALA A 69 -7.79 19.38 4.49
CA ALA A 69 -8.92 19.13 5.40
C ALA A 69 -9.39 20.41 6.12
N SER A 70 -8.46 21.30 6.49
CA SER A 70 -8.76 22.53 7.20
C SER A 70 -9.29 23.65 6.31
N THR A 71 -8.89 23.67 5.04
CA THR A 71 -9.26 24.75 4.08
C THR A 71 -10.44 24.40 3.18
N GLY A 72 -10.77 23.10 3.07
CA GLY A 72 -11.77 22.61 2.11
C GLY A 72 -11.31 22.70 0.65
N ARG A 73 -10.02 22.92 0.41
CA ARG A 73 -9.44 22.90 -0.93
C ARG A 73 -9.06 21.46 -1.31
N PHE A 74 -9.11 21.17 -2.61
CA PHE A 74 -8.62 19.90 -3.14
C PHE A 74 -7.72 20.20 -4.34
N GLU A 75 -6.44 20.37 -4.04
CA GLU A 75 -5.42 20.82 -4.99
C GLU A 75 -4.07 20.19 -4.66
N HIS A 76 -3.21 20.01 -5.64
CA HIS A 76 -1.85 19.55 -5.42
C HIS A 76 -1.02 20.55 -4.63
N ALA A 77 -0.08 20.02 -3.83
CA ALA A 77 0.88 20.87 -3.13
C ALA A 77 1.77 21.64 -4.11
N PRO A 78 2.24 22.84 -3.73
CA PRO A 78 3.27 23.52 -4.48
C PRO A 78 4.52 22.65 -4.64
N GLU A 79 5.07 22.60 -5.85
CA GLU A 79 6.29 21.84 -6.13
C GLU A 79 7.47 22.31 -5.27
N ASN A 80 8.10 21.36 -4.58
CA ASN A 80 9.38 21.60 -3.92
C ASN A 80 10.52 21.35 -4.94
N ARG A 81 11.13 22.41 -5.45
CA ARG A 81 12.21 22.31 -6.45
C ARG A 81 13.50 21.71 -5.91
N GLY A 82 13.68 21.68 -4.57
CA GLY A 82 14.89 21.13 -3.95
C GLY A 82 14.86 19.61 -3.81
N THR A 83 13.70 19.06 -3.46
CA THR A 83 13.47 17.62 -3.31
C THR A 83 12.08 17.32 -3.87
N PRO A 84 11.96 17.10 -5.20
CA PRO A 84 10.66 16.81 -5.81
C PRO A 84 10.11 15.50 -5.32
N GLU A 85 8.89 15.54 -4.78
CA GLU A 85 8.11 14.38 -4.41
C GLU A 85 6.96 14.22 -5.41
N GLY A 86 6.67 12.98 -5.81
CA GLY A 86 5.42 12.67 -6.47
C GLY A 86 4.24 12.80 -5.50
N GLU A 87 3.05 13.02 -6.02
CA GLU A 87 1.85 13.17 -5.18
C GLU A 87 0.63 12.54 -5.83
N ASN A 88 -0.13 11.77 -5.04
CA ASN A 88 -1.50 11.38 -5.36
C ASN A 88 -2.44 11.88 -4.27
N LEU A 89 -3.61 12.38 -4.68
CA LEU A 89 -4.67 12.86 -3.80
C LEU A 89 -5.93 12.02 -3.99
N TRP A 90 -6.64 11.76 -2.89
CA TRP A 90 -7.96 11.16 -2.90
C TRP A 90 -8.83 11.83 -1.84
N ALA A 91 -10.13 11.98 -2.12
CA ALA A 91 -11.14 12.40 -1.15
C ALA A 91 -12.42 11.59 -1.32
N GLY A 92 -13.11 11.37 -0.22
CA GLY A 92 -14.38 10.65 -0.21
C GLY A 92 -15.16 10.87 1.09
N SER A 93 -16.41 10.38 1.11
CA SER A 93 -17.29 10.56 2.28
C SER A 93 -16.66 10.01 3.55
N LYS A 94 -16.66 10.82 4.59
CA LYS A 94 -16.06 10.55 5.89
C LYS A 94 -16.48 9.20 6.46
N GLY A 95 -15.49 8.38 6.82
CA GLY A 95 -15.65 7.09 7.48
C GLY A 95 -16.26 5.99 6.60
N TYR A 96 -16.40 6.23 5.27
CA TYR A 96 -17.08 5.28 4.39
C TYR A 96 -16.10 4.32 3.70
N PHE A 97 -14.87 4.73 3.45
CA PHE A 97 -13.92 3.98 2.65
C PHE A 97 -12.83 3.33 3.50
N ALA A 98 -12.54 2.06 3.19
CA ALA A 98 -11.38 1.39 3.72
C ALA A 98 -10.10 1.90 3.02
N PRO A 99 -8.91 1.86 3.69
CA PRO A 99 -7.66 2.33 3.10
C PRO A 99 -7.36 1.76 1.70
N GLU A 100 -7.59 0.46 1.51
CA GLU A 100 -7.38 -0.19 0.20
C GLU A 100 -8.32 0.39 -0.88
N ALA A 101 -9.56 0.72 -0.52
CA ALA A 101 -10.53 1.24 -1.48
C ALA A 101 -10.13 2.63 -2.01
N MET A 102 -9.41 3.42 -1.20
CA MET A 102 -8.86 4.71 -1.61
C MET A 102 -7.78 4.51 -2.68
N VAL A 103 -6.82 3.60 -2.43
CA VAL A 103 -5.77 3.24 -3.40
C VAL A 103 -6.37 2.57 -4.64
N ASP A 104 -7.35 1.69 -4.47
CA ASP A 104 -8.06 1.03 -5.58
C ASP A 104 -8.78 2.03 -6.51
N ALA A 105 -9.11 3.24 -6.02
CA ALA A 105 -9.62 4.31 -6.87
C ALA A 105 -8.59 4.72 -7.93
N TRP A 106 -7.32 4.83 -7.56
CA TRP A 106 -6.21 5.11 -8.47
C TRP A 106 -5.89 3.91 -9.37
N ILE A 107 -5.93 2.67 -8.83
CA ILE A 107 -5.70 1.45 -9.63
C ILE A 107 -6.76 1.32 -10.72
N ARG A 108 -8.00 1.73 -10.49
CA ARG A 108 -9.06 1.68 -11.51
C ARG A 108 -8.77 2.53 -12.76
N GLU A 109 -7.86 3.49 -12.70
CA GLU A 109 -7.40 4.24 -13.87
C GLU A 109 -6.64 3.36 -14.87
N LYS A 110 -6.13 2.19 -14.47
CA LYS A 110 -5.51 1.17 -15.32
C LYS A 110 -6.32 0.84 -16.58
N LYS A 111 -7.64 0.91 -16.49
CA LYS A 111 -8.54 0.66 -17.63
C LYS A 111 -8.36 1.65 -18.78
N PHE A 112 -7.83 2.83 -18.49
CA PHE A 112 -7.56 3.87 -19.48
C PHE A 112 -6.08 3.96 -19.86
N PHE A 113 -5.21 3.22 -19.15
CA PHE A 113 -3.78 3.22 -19.42
C PHE A 113 -3.45 2.42 -20.68
N ARG A 114 -2.53 2.95 -21.46
CA ARG A 114 -1.83 2.23 -22.55
C ARG A 114 -0.32 2.42 -22.42
N PRO A 115 0.50 1.41 -22.75
CA PRO A 115 1.94 1.57 -22.75
C PRO A 115 2.38 2.72 -23.66
N GLY A 116 3.27 3.56 -23.16
CA GLY A 116 3.74 4.75 -23.89
C GLY A 116 4.48 5.73 -23.01
N MET A 117 4.92 6.83 -23.63
CA MET A 117 5.54 7.95 -22.94
C MET A 117 4.48 8.78 -22.20
N PHE A 118 4.78 9.19 -20.98
CA PHE A 118 3.96 10.16 -20.27
C PHE A 118 4.10 11.55 -20.93
N PRO A 119 3.03 12.31 -21.18
CA PRO A 119 1.63 12.09 -20.78
C PRO A 119 0.76 11.35 -21.82
N ASP A 120 1.32 10.84 -22.93
CA ASP A 120 0.58 10.30 -24.09
C ASP A 120 0.18 8.83 -23.88
N ASN A 121 0.07 8.39 -22.65
CA ASN A 121 -0.19 7.00 -22.22
C ASN A 121 -1.64 6.77 -21.74
N SER A 122 -2.57 7.66 -22.10
CA SER A 122 -4.01 7.50 -21.88
C SER A 122 -4.76 7.16 -23.16
N THR A 123 -5.68 6.18 -23.08
CA THR A 123 -6.59 5.85 -24.20
C THR A 123 -7.65 6.91 -24.45
N THR A 124 -7.93 7.77 -23.45
CA THR A 124 -8.88 8.88 -23.54
C THR A 124 -8.23 10.15 -24.09
N GLY A 125 -6.90 10.21 -24.19
CA GLY A 125 -6.14 11.41 -24.52
C GLY A 125 -6.00 12.42 -23.37
N ARG A 126 -6.51 12.11 -22.18
CA ARG A 126 -6.45 12.93 -20.98
C ARG A 126 -5.53 12.27 -19.98
N VAL A 127 -4.50 13.00 -19.55
CA VAL A 127 -3.52 12.50 -18.59
C VAL A 127 -4.13 12.31 -17.18
N GLU A 128 -5.13 13.13 -16.85
CA GLU A 128 -5.84 13.08 -15.58
C GLU A 128 -6.53 11.74 -15.35
N ASP A 129 -6.87 11.04 -16.42
CA ASP A 129 -7.55 9.73 -16.33
C ASP A 129 -6.59 8.57 -16.00
N VAL A 130 -5.28 8.82 -15.95
CA VAL A 130 -4.23 7.81 -15.69
C VAL A 130 -3.12 8.29 -14.75
N GLY A 131 -3.13 9.56 -14.34
CA GLY A 131 -2.01 10.21 -13.65
C GLY A 131 -1.70 9.59 -12.28
N HIS A 132 -2.72 9.22 -11.52
CA HIS A 132 -2.52 8.55 -10.23
C HIS A 132 -1.97 7.14 -10.43
N TYR A 133 -2.52 6.40 -11.38
CA TYR A 133 -2.06 5.06 -11.69
C TYR A 133 -0.60 5.06 -12.14
N THR A 134 -0.23 5.94 -13.08
CA THR A 134 1.14 6.00 -13.61
C THR A 134 2.16 6.38 -12.55
N GLN A 135 1.81 7.26 -11.59
CA GLN A 135 2.66 7.55 -10.43
C GLN A 135 2.86 6.32 -9.56
N MET A 136 1.81 5.57 -9.23
CA MET A 136 1.91 4.36 -8.40
C MET A 136 2.82 3.29 -9.01
N VAL A 137 2.78 3.14 -10.34
CA VAL A 137 3.54 2.12 -11.08
C VAL A 137 4.79 2.67 -11.76
N TRP A 138 5.22 3.87 -11.36
CA TRP A 138 6.46 4.45 -11.89
C TRP A 138 7.66 3.62 -11.46
N ARG A 139 8.43 3.12 -12.46
CA ARG A 139 9.52 2.16 -12.19
C ARG A 139 10.59 2.70 -11.27
N ALA A 140 10.98 3.98 -11.46
CA ALA A 140 12.04 4.63 -10.68
C ALA A 140 11.58 4.99 -9.25
N THR A 141 10.28 5.03 -8.98
CA THR A 141 9.76 5.25 -7.61
C THR A 141 10.03 4.02 -6.75
N THR A 142 10.67 4.22 -5.60
CA THR A 142 11.08 3.18 -4.67
C THR A 142 10.44 3.31 -3.30
N GLU A 143 9.90 4.49 -2.97
CA GLU A 143 9.36 4.79 -1.65
C GLU A 143 8.01 5.49 -1.74
N VAL A 144 7.17 5.24 -0.74
CA VAL A 144 5.88 5.89 -0.56
C VAL A 144 5.66 6.21 0.93
N GLY A 145 4.99 7.30 1.20
CA GLY A 145 4.48 7.64 2.52
C GLY A 145 3.15 8.35 2.37
N CYS A 146 2.13 7.90 3.10
CA CYS A 146 0.79 8.46 3.00
C CYS A 146 0.27 8.91 4.36
N ALA A 147 -0.66 9.86 4.33
CA ALA A 147 -1.38 10.30 5.50
C ALA A 147 -2.82 10.62 5.14
N GLU A 148 -3.72 10.29 6.07
CA GLU A 148 -5.12 10.63 5.99
C GLU A 148 -5.45 11.77 6.96
N ALA A 149 -6.22 12.75 6.50
CA ALA A 149 -6.83 13.77 7.35
C ALA A 149 -8.35 13.76 7.16
N VAL A 150 -9.07 14.17 8.20
CA VAL A 150 -10.54 14.12 8.21
C VAL A 150 -11.07 15.55 8.29
N SER A 151 -11.86 15.95 7.31
CA SER A 151 -12.62 17.20 7.31
C SER A 151 -13.99 17.04 8.01
N ALA A 152 -14.85 18.02 7.90
CA ALA A 152 -16.21 17.93 8.41
C ALA A 152 -17.02 16.80 7.72
N SER A 153 -16.82 16.59 6.41
CA SER A 153 -17.62 15.68 5.57
C SER A 153 -16.82 14.63 4.82
N GLU A 154 -15.48 14.73 4.76
CA GLU A 154 -14.65 13.91 3.91
C GLU A 154 -13.43 13.38 4.66
N ASP A 155 -12.99 12.19 4.26
CA ASP A 155 -11.65 11.69 4.48
C ASP A 155 -10.80 12.08 3.27
N ILE A 156 -9.58 12.58 3.53
CA ILE A 156 -8.64 13.04 2.51
C ILE A 156 -7.35 12.27 2.67
N LEU A 157 -6.98 11.50 1.64
CA LEU A 157 -5.72 10.78 1.58
C LEU A 157 -4.73 11.54 0.69
N VAL A 158 -3.54 11.76 1.21
CA VAL A 158 -2.37 12.24 0.45
C VAL A 158 -1.30 11.17 0.50
N CYS A 159 -0.77 10.78 -0.67
CA CYS A 159 0.41 9.95 -0.78
C CYS A 159 1.54 10.72 -1.46
N ARG A 160 2.73 10.62 -0.90
CA ARG A 160 3.98 11.17 -1.43
C ARG A 160 4.89 10.06 -1.88
N TYR A 161 5.64 10.30 -2.95
CA TYR A 161 6.48 9.29 -3.60
C TYR A 161 7.90 9.82 -3.83
N ALA A 162 8.90 8.96 -3.63
CA ALA A 162 10.29 9.17 -4.02
C ALA A 162 10.81 7.92 -4.77
N GLU A 163 11.46 8.07 -5.91
CA GLU A 163 11.53 9.28 -6.74
C GLU A 163 10.14 9.66 -7.28
N ALA A 164 9.94 10.94 -7.57
CA ALA A 164 8.72 11.38 -8.25
C ALA A 164 8.55 10.67 -9.60
N GLY A 165 7.31 10.45 -10.01
CA GLY A 165 6.97 9.91 -11.30
C GLY A 165 6.42 10.96 -12.27
N ASN A 166 5.80 10.48 -13.33
CA ASN A 166 5.06 11.28 -14.30
C ASN A 166 5.92 12.32 -15.03
N TYR A 167 7.21 12.01 -15.27
CA TYR A 167 8.10 12.86 -16.07
C TYR A 167 7.75 12.77 -17.54
N ARG A 168 7.58 13.97 -18.16
CA ARG A 168 7.27 14.08 -19.59
C ARG A 168 8.37 13.45 -20.45
N GLY A 169 7.98 12.61 -21.39
CA GLY A 169 8.91 11.92 -22.30
C GLY A 169 9.51 10.66 -21.72
N GLU A 170 9.10 10.21 -20.54
CA GLU A 170 9.50 8.96 -19.93
C GLU A 170 8.35 7.96 -19.84
N LYS A 171 8.68 6.69 -19.71
CA LYS A 171 7.69 5.61 -19.53
C LYS A 171 7.52 5.30 -18.05
N PRO A 172 6.30 5.00 -17.59
CA PRO A 172 6.08 4.52 -16.22
C PRO A 172 6.84 3.21 -15.94
N PHE A 173 6.80 2.26 -16.91
CA PHE A 173 7.47 0.95 -16.84
C PHE A 173 7.64 0.31 -18.21
#